data_d005fb761192b0cee4c6244528f49ec0
#
_entry.id   d005fb761192b0cee4c6244528f49ec0
#
_cell.length_a   1.000
_cell.length_b   1.000
_cell.length_c   1.000
_cell.angle_alpha   90.00
_cell.angle_beta   90.00
_cell.angle_gamma   90.00
#
_symmetry.space_group_name_H-M   'P 1'
#
loop_
_entity.id
_entity.type
_entity.pdbx_description
1 polymer ?
#
loop_
_entity_poly.entity_id
_entity_poly.type
_entity_poly.pdbx_seq_one_letter_code
_entity_poly.pdbx_strand_id
1 'polypeptide(L)'
;MTLPPRLADIAAQADVSEATVSRVLNGRTGVAGATRQRVLAALDVLGYERPVRLRRRSAGLVGLVIPELTNPIFPAFAQIIEQALAGHGYTPVLCTQMPGGATEDELVEQLEARGVTGIVFLSGLHADTGADPARYTRLTTRGVPYVLINGYNADIHASFVSPDDRAAARMAVTHLAALGHTRIGLAVGPSRYVPSRRKAEGFIAAMEELFGPAPGEAERLVQHTLFSVEGGHAAAAALLDAGCTGVVCGSDLMALGVVRAARQRGLAVPGQLSVVGFDDSQLIAFADPPLTTVRQPVQAMATAAVGALIEEIQGNPVQRTEFVFQPELVVRGSTGPVPGGPVRPAGRVRPPA
;
A
#
# COMPACT_ATOMS: atom_id res chain seq x y z
N MET A 1 28.54 -2.56 -35.02
CA MET A 1 28.38 -2.88 -33.59
C MET A 1 28.85 -1.66 -32.81
N THR A 2 27.93 -0.91 -32.19
CA THR A 2 28.27 0.21 -31.32
C THR A 2 28.89 -0.33 -30.03
N LEU A 3 30.04 0.22 -29.63
CA LEU A 3 30.67 -0.12 -28.34
C LEU A 3 29.70 0.17 -27.19
N PRO A 4 29.65 -0.69 -26.16
CA PRO A 4 28.80 -0.43 -25.00
C PRO A 4 29.18 0.90 -24.34
N PRO A 5 28.19 1.72 -23.91
CA PRO A 5 28.46 3.03 -23.32
C PRO A 5 29.33 2.90 -22.08
N ARG A 6 30.18 3.90 -21.86
CA ARG A 6 31.11 3.98 -20.70
C ARG A 6 30.54 4.94 -19.65
N LEU A 7 31.09 4.92 -18.45
CA LEU A 7 30.70 5.87 -17.38
C LEU A 7 30.86 7.33 -17.82
N ALA A 8 31.89 7.62 -18.63
CA ALA A 8 32.13 8.95 -19.20
C ALA A 8 30.98 9.41 -20.12
N ASP A 9 30.41 8.50 -20.92
CA ASP A 9 29.30 8.82 -21.83
C ASP A 9 28.02 9.15 -21.02
N ILE A 10 27.78 8.41 -19.94
CA ILE A 10 26.67 8.66 -19.02
C ILE A 10 26.87 9.99 -18.27
N ALA A 11 28.09 10.27 -17.84
CA ALA A 11 28.45 11.51 -17.15
C ALA A 11 28.21 12.73 -18.06
N ALA A 12 28.64 12.64 -19.32
CA ALA A 12 28.40 13.67 -20.33
C ALA A 12 26.90 13.85 -20.61
N GLN A 13 26.15 12.76 -20.81
CA GLN A 13 24.71 12.80 -21.09
C GLN A 13 23.90 13.38 -19.91
N ALA A 14 24.30 13.08 -18.67
CA ALA A 14 23.64 13.56 -17.44
C ALA A 14 24.13 14.92 -16.95
N ASP A 15 25.16 15.50 -17.57
CA ASP A 15 25.85 16.72 -17.15
C ASP A 15 26.30 16.64 -15.67
N VAL A 16 27.09 15.60 -15.37
CA VAL A 16 27.65 15.34 -14.03
C VAL A 16 29.04 14.70 -14.13
N SER A 17 29.77 14.60 -13.02
CA SER A 17 31.03 13.88 -12.99
C SER A 17 30.84 12.35 -13.02
N GLU A 18 31.80 11.59 -13.52
CA GLU A 18 31.80 10.12 -13.46
C GLU A 18 31.70 9.61 -12.01
N ALA A 19 32.28 10.34 -11.05
CA ALA A 19 32.14 10.02 -9.63
C ALA A 19 30.68 10.10 -9.15
N THR A 20 29.90 11.05 -9.67
CA THR A 20 28.47 11.19 -9.38
C THR A 20 27.68 10.03 -10.00
N VAL A 21 27.96 9.68 -11.26
CA VAL A 21 27.39 8.49 -11.92
C VAL A 21 27.68 7.23 -11.10
N SER A 22 28.92 7.03 -10.70
CA SER A 22 29.33 5.89 -9.87
C SER A 22 28.59 5.85 -8.52
N ARG A 23 28.38 7.00 -7.87
CA ARG A 23 27.59 7.07 -6.62
C ARG A 23 26.13 6.68 -6.82
N VAL A 24 25.50 7.14 -7.92
CA VAL A 24 24.12 6.78 -8.28
C VAL A 24 24.01 5.29 -8.56
N LEU A 25 24.91 4.74 -9.40
CA LEU A 25 24.94 3.31 -9.73
C LEU A 25 25.19 2.40 -8.51
N ASN A 26 25.90 2.90 -7.51
CA ASN A 26 26.16 2.17 -6.27
C ASN A 26 25.15 2.47 -5.14
N GLY A 27 24.08 3.20 -5.42
CA GLY A 27 23.03 3.50 -4.43
C GLY A 27 23.50 4.37 -3.26
N ARG A 28 24.64 5.06 -3.37
CA ARG A 28 25.20 5.86 -2.26
C ARG A 28 24.31 7.08 -1.96
N THR A 29 24.19 7.41 -0.69
CA THR A 29 23.53 8.62 -0.21
C THR A 29 24.35 9.88 -0.57
N GLY A 30 23.70 11.08 -0.50
CA GLY A 30 24.37 12.35 -0.76
C GLY A 30 24.34 12.82 -2.23
N VAL A 31 23.50 12.21 -3.07
CA VAL A 31 23.20 12.73 -4.42
C VAL A 31 21.79 13.31 -4.41
N ALA A 32 21.65 14.58 -4.82
CA ALA A 32 20.36 15.26 -4.91
C ALA A 32 19.39 14.50 -5.83
N GLY A 33 18.08 14.46 -5.48
CA GLY A 33 17.07 13.72 -6.21
C GLY A 33 17.01 14.06 -7.71
N ALA A 34 17.06 15.35 -8.06
CA ALA A 34 17.09 15.80 -9.45
C ALA A 34 18.33 15.31 -10.22
N THR A 35 19.50 15.28 -9.58
CA THR A 35 20.74 14.75 -10.17
C THR A 35 20.65 13.24 -10.37
N ARG A 36 20.06 12.51 -9.40
CA ARG A 36 19.81 11.08 -9.52
C ARG A 36 18.91 10.77 -10.72
N GLN A 37 17.82 11.53 -10.89
CA GLN A 37 16.89 11.37 -12.02
C GLN A 37 17.58 11.62 -13.38
N ARG A 38 18.43 12.65 -13.50
CA ARG A 38 19.19 12.90 -14.74
C ARG A 38 20.12 11.73 -15.09
N VAL A 39 20.80 11.18 -14.08
CA VAL A 39 21.69 10.03 -14.31
C VAL A 39 20.90 8.79 -14.72
N LEU A 40 19.76 8.51 -14.08
CA LEU A 40 18.89 7.38 -14.44
C LEU A 40 18.34 7.51 -15.87
N ALA A 41 17.89 8.71 -16.26
CA ALA A 41 17.46 8.98 -17.62
C ALA A 41 18.59 8.79 -18.64
N ALA A 42 19.81 9.24 -18.32
CA ALA A 42 20.97 9.04 -19.19
C ALA A 42 21.35 7.56 -19.34
N LEU A 43 21.23 6.74 -18.29
CA LEU A 43 21.43 5.30 -18.34
C LEU A 43 20.44 4.62 -19.29
N ASP A 44 19.17 5.01 -19.22
CA ASP A 44 18.08 4.49 -20.04
C ASP A 44 18.29 4.87 -21.52
N VAL A 45 18.53 6.16 -21.79
CA VAL A 45 18.77 6.67 -23.17
C VAL A 45 19.96 5.99 -23.84
N LEU A 46 21.03 5.73 -23.08
CA LEU A 46 22.25 5.11 -23.62
C LEU A 46 22.20 3.57 -23.61
N GLY A 47 21.18 2.97 -23.02
CA GLY A 47 21.08 1.51 -22.89
C GLY A 47 22.25 0.91 -22.10
N TYR A 48 22.69 1.59 -21.03
CA TYR A 48 23.84 1.13 -20.27
C TYR A 48 23.51 -0.08 -19.41
N GLU A 49 24.15 -1.19 -19.67
CA GLU A 49 24.16 -2.36 -18.81
C GLU A 49 25.44 -2.43 -17.98
N ARG A 50 25.29 -2.61 -16.66
CA ARG A 50 26.45 -2.74 -15.77
C ARG A 50 27.25 -3.99 -16.13
N PRO A 51 28.56 -3.89 -16.42
CA PRO A 51 29.39 -5.04 -16.74
C PRO A 51 29.32 -6.14 -15.68
N VAL A 52 29.23 -7.40 -16.07
CA VAL A 52 29.09 -8.56 -15.17
C VAL A 52 30.17 -8.58 -14.07
N ARG A 53 31.42 -8.20 -14.42
CA ARG A 53 32.55 -8.09 -13.47
C ARG A 53 32.38 -7.03 -12.38
N LEU A 54 31.48 -6.04 -12.59
CA LEU A 54 31.16 -4.98 -11.63
C LEU A 54 29.83 -5.22 -10.92
N ARG A 55 29.09 -6.25 -11.28
CA ARG A 55 27.90 -6.68 -10.56
C ARG A 55 28.36 -7.25 -9.23
N ARG A 56 27.86 -6.70 -8.11
CA ARG A 56 28.09 -7.33 -6.81
C ARG A 56 27.53 -8.75 -6.85
N ARG A 57 28.28 -9.74 -6.34
CA ARG A 57 27.70 -11.06 -6.08
C ARG A 57 26.51 -10.86 -5.15
N SER A 58 25.37 -11.49 -5.48
CA SER A 58 24.21 -11.47 -4.59
C SER A 58 24.59 -12.11 -3.26
N ALA A 59 24.18 -11.49 -2.15
CA ALA A 59 24.32 -12.06 -0.81
C ALA A 59 23.40 -13.28 -0.61
N GLY A 60 22.36 -13.39 -1.44
CA GLY A 60 21.39 -14.47 -1.43
C GLY A 60 20.10 -14.05 -2.14
N LEU A 61 19.15 -14.99 -2.21
CA LEU A 61 17.81 -14.73 -2.72
C LEU A 61 16.86 -14.47 -1.54
N VAL A 62 15.94 -13.54 -1.69
CA VAL A 62 14.84 -13.30 -0.73
C VAL A 62 13.51 -13.46 -1.46
N GLY A 63 12.65 -14.35 -0.96
CA GLY A 63 11.29 -14.49 -1.48
C GLY A 63 10.46 -13.25 -1.17
N LEU A 64 9.68 -12.77 -2.14
CA LEU A 64 8.66 -11.74 -1.94
C LEU A 64 7.32 -12.31 -2.41
N VAL A 65 6.47 -12.68 -1.46
CA VAL A 65 5.16 -13.27 -1.72
C VAL A 65 4.10 -12.18 -1.58
N ILE A 66 3.34 -11.93 -2.65
CA ILE A 66 2.30 -10.89 -2.70
C ILE A 66 1.00 -11.49 -3.29
N PRO A 67 -0.19 -10.92 -2.98
CA PRO A 67 -1.45 -11.47 -3.49
C PRO A 67 -1.60 -11.39 -5.01
N GLU A 68 -1.30 -10.21 -5.57
CA GLU A 68 -1.56 -9.90 -6.98
C GLU A 68 -0.75 -8.69 -7.46
N LEU A 69 -0.78 -8.42 -8.76
CA LEU A 69 -0.13 -7.24 -9.37
C LEU A 69 -1.13 -6.22 -9.93
N THR A 70 -2.43 -6.53 -9.91
CA THR A 70 -3.48 -5.66 -10.46
C THR A 70 -3.86 -4.51 -9.54
N ASN A 71 -3.81 -4.70 -8.22
CA ASN A 71 -3.92 -3.60 -7.28
C ASN A 71 -2.58 -2.86 -7.16
N PRO A 72 -2.50 -1.56 -7.56
CA PRO A 72 -1.24 -0.82 -7.65
C PRO A 72 -0.43 -0.71 -6.35
N ILE A 73 -1.05 -0.90 -5.20
CA ILE A 73 -0.36 -0.86 -3.90
C ILE A 73 0.69 -1.98 -3.77
N PHE A 74 0.40 -3.17 -4.28
CA PHE A 74 1.31 -4.31 -4.18
C PHE A 74 2.57 -4.13 -5.03
N PRO A 75 2.50 -3.73 -6.31
CA PRO A 75 3.69 -3.33 -7.08
C PRO A 75 4.47 -2.18 -6.44
N ALA A 76 3.81 -1.20 -5.81
CA ALA A 76 4.50 -0.11 -5.12
C ALA A 76 5.33 -0.62 -3.93
N PHE A 77 4.77 -1.50 -3.10
CA PHE A 77 5.52 -2.18 -2.05
C PHE A 77 6.67 -3.01 -2.62
N ALA A 78 6.39 -3.83 -3.66
CA ALA A 78 7.38 -4.71 -4.26
C ALA A 78 8.59 -3.95 -4.78
N GLN A 79 8.40 -2.79 -5.42
CA GLN A 79 9.48 -1.95 -5.93
C GLN A 79 10.35 -1.38 -4.80
N ILE A 80 9.75 -0.94 -3.71
CA ILE A 80 10.50 -0.38 -2.57
C ILE A 80 11.24 -1.48 -1.83
N ILE A 81 10.61 -2.64 -1.62
CA ILE A 81 11.22 -3.82 -0.99
C ILE A 81 12.41 -4.28 -1.85
N GLU A 82 12.25 -4.36 -3.17
CA GLU A 82 13.33 -4.70 -4.11
C GLU A 82 14.53 -3.76 -3.96
N GLN A 83 14.28 -2.44 -3.98
CA GLN A 83 15.33 -1.43 -3.84
C GLN A 83 16.04 -1.54 -2.47
N ALA A 84 15.29 -1.76 -1.39
CA ALA A 84 15.84 -1.94 -0.05
C ALA A 84 16.70 -3.21 0.04
N LEU A 85 16.22 -4.35 -0.45
CA LEU A 85 16.97 -5.61 -0.51
C LEU A 85 18.23 -5.49 -1.36
N ALA A 86 18.14 -4.86 -2.53
CA ALA A 86 19.29 -4.60 -3.41
C ALA A 86 20.36 -3.74 -2.71
N GLY A 87 19.94 -2.78 -1.86
CA GLY A 87 20.84 -1.99 -1.02
C GLY A 87 21.68 -2.85 -0.06
N HIS A 88 21.13 -3.94 0.43
CA HIS A 88 21.81 -4.94 1.26
C HIS A 88 22.48 -6.07 0.46
N GLY A 89 22.37 -6.04 -0.89
CA GLY A 89 23.01 -7.01 -1.77
C GLY A 89 22.18 -8.27 -2.03
N TYR A 90 20.92 -8.34 -1.60
CA TYR A 90 20.02 -9.45 -1.85
C TYR A 90 19.25 -9.26 -3.17
N THR A 91 18.87 -10.38 -3.78
CA THR A 91 18.05 -10.40 -5.00
C THR A 91 16.65 -10.91 -4.66
N PRO A 92 15.58 -10.14 -4.88
CA PRO A 92 14.21 -10.60 -4.63
C PRO A 92 13.76 -11.60 -5.69
N VAL A 93 12.97 -12.58 -5.26
CA VAL A 93 12.21 -13.50 -6.11
C VAL A 93 10.73 -13.23 -5.87
N LEU A 94 10.08 -12.56 -6.82
CA LEU A 94 8.66 -12.22 -6.72
C LEU A 94 7.79 -13.43 -7.02
N CYS A 95 6.86 -13.71 -6.12
CA CYS A 95 5.83 -14.74 -6.23
C CYS A 95 4.45 -14.12 -6.01
N THR A 96 3.46 -14.48 -6.82
CA THR A 96 2.07 -13.99 -6.71
C THR A 96 1.11 -15.13 -6.43
N GLN A 97 0.09 -14.86 -5.60
CA GLN A 97 -0.96 -15.80 -5.22
C GLN A 97 -2.26 -15.46 -5.97
N MET A 98 -2.34 -15.77 -7.23
CA MET A 98 -3.58 -15.55 -7.97
C MET A 98 -4.58 -16.72 -7.75
N PRO A 99 -5.90 -16.46 -7.73
CA PRO A 99 -6.90 -17.51 -7.72
C PRO A 99 -6.67 -18.52 -8.86
N GLY A 100 -6.57 -19.81 -8.55
CA GLY A 100 -6.25 -20.86 -9.50
C GLY A 100 -4.77 -21.02 -9.83
N GLY A 101 -3.89 -20.18 -9.26
CA GLY A 101 -2.42 -20.31 -9.32
C GLY A 101 -1.86 -21.13 -8.15
N ALA A 102 -0.55 -21.01 -7.94
CA ALA A 102 0.13 -21.66 -6.82
C ALA A 102 -0.38 -21.13 -5.48
N THR A 103 -0.57 -22.02 -4.52
CA THR A 103 -0.90 -21.68 -3.14
C THR A 103 0.31 -21.09 -2.41
N GLU A 104 0.09 -20.38 -1.30
CA GLU A 104 1.20 -19.84 -0.50
C GLU A 104 2.11 -20.95 0.03
N ASP A 105 1.56 -22.14 0.38
CA ASP A 105 2.36 -23.29 0.79
C ASP A 105 3.28 -23.78 -0.33
N GLU A 106 2.75 -23.95 -1.55
CA GLU A 106 3.55 -24.34 -2.73
C GLU A 106 4.64 -23.32 -3.06
N LEU A 107 4.33 -22.02 -2.95
CA LEU A 107 5.30 -20.95 -3.16
C LEU A 107 6.42 -21.00 -2.10
N VAL A 108 6.07 -21.20 -0.84
CA VAL A 108 7.04 -21.33 0.26
C VAL A 108 7.95 -22.53 0.01
N GLU A 109 7.40 -23.71 -0.31
CA GLU A 109 8.19 -24.91 -0.62
C GLU A 109 9.15 -24.70 -1.80
N GLN A 110 8.67 -24.02 -2.85
CA GLN A 110 9.50 -23.68 -4.02
C GLN A 110 10.63 -22.68 -3.68
N LEU A 111 10.36 -21.70 -2.81
CA LEU A 111 11.38 -20.75 -2.35
C LEU A 111 12.42 -21.44 -1.47
N GLU A 112 11.99 -22.29 -0.52
CA GLU A 112 12.91 -23.11 0.30
C GLU A 112 13.78 -24.03 -0.56
N ALA A 113 13.20 -24.70 -1.55
CA ALA A 113 13.94 -25.56 -2.48
C ALA A 113 15.00 -24.81 -3.30
N ARG A 114 14.80 -23.49 -3.52
CA ARG A 114 15.79 -22.63 -4.19
C ARG A 114 16.81 -22.01 -3.24
N GLY A 115 16.73 -22.32 -1.96
CA GLY A 115 17.66 -21.85 -0.93
C GLY A 115 17.56 -20.34 -0.69
N VAL A 116 16.34 -19.78 -0.61
CA VAL A 116 16.17 -18.37 -0.23
C VAL A 116 16.69 -18.15 1.19
N THR A 117 17.30 -16.98 1.41
CA THR A 117 17.86 -16.57 2.70
C THR A 117 16.79 -16.07 3.67
N GLY A 118 15.64 -15.67 3.14
CA GLY A 118 14.49 -15.21 3.92
C GLY A 118 13.30 -14.90 3.02
N ILE A 119 12.14 -14.61 3.62
CA ILE A 119 10.89 -14.36 2.90
C ILE A 119 10.17 -13.14 3.46
N VAL A 120 9.70 -12.26 2.57
CA VAL A 120 8.75 -11.19 2.88
C VAL A 120 7.36 -11.62 2.40
N PHE A 121 6.38 -11.63 3.30
CA PHE A 121 4.98 -11.84 2.96
C PHE A 121 4.24 -10.50 3.04
N LEU A 122 3.61 -10.09 1.96
CA LEU A 122 2.79 -8.89 1.89
C LEU A 122 1.32 -9.30 1.73
N SER A 123 0.49 -8.99 2.72
CA SER A 123 -0.94 -9.36 2.72
C SER A 123 -1.19 -10.84 2.39
N GLY A 124 -0.35 -11.72 2.92
CA GLY A 124 -0.46 -13.17 2.76
C GLY A 124 -1.53 -13.77 3.68
N LEU A 125 -1.51 -15.10 3.79
CA LEU A 125 -2.51 -15.84 4.59
C LEU A 125 -2.39 -15.58 6.11
N HIS A 126 -1.31 -14.97 6.59
CA HIS A 126 -1.22 -14.45 7.97
C HIS A 126 -2.26 -13.38 8.29
N ALA A 127 -2.75 -12.68 7.27
CA ALA A 127 -3.80 -11.66 7.39
C ALA A 127 -5.21 -12.25 7.33
N ASP A 128 -5.38 -13.51 6.97
CA ASP A 128 -6.67 -14.22 6.93
C ASP A 128 -6.88 -14.96 8.25
N THR A 129 -7.87 -14.54 9.03
CA THR A 129 -8.18 -15.15 10.35
C THR A 129 -8.72 -16.55 10.27
N GLY A 130 -9.10 -17.04 9.08
CA GLY A 130 -9.55 -18.41 8.85
C GLY A 130 -8.44 -19.32 8.30
N ALA A 131 -7.23 -18.78 8.03
CA ALA A 131 -6.14 -19.57 7.48
C ALA A 131 -5.34 -20.28 8.58
N ASP A 132 -4.83 -21.47 8.27
CA ASP A 132 -3.93 -22.21 9.15
C ASP A 132 -2.53 -21.55 9.19
N PRO A 133 -2.01 -21.13 10.35
CA PRO A 133 -0.68 -20.52 10.49
C PRO A 133 0.47 -21.53 10.43
N ALA A 134 0.22 -22.83 10.30
CA ALA A 134 1.22 -23.91 10.39
C ALA A 134 2.43 -23.70 9.46
N ARG A 135 2.26 -23.07 8.29
CA ARG A 135 3.38 -22.76 7.37
C ARG A 135 4.41 -21.83 8.00
N TYR A 136 3.98 -20.82 8.74
CA TYR A 136 4.88 -19.90 9.45
C TYR A 136 5.60 -20.60 10.60
N THR A 137 4.92 -21.49 11.32
CA THR A 137 5.52 -22.35 12.34
C THR A 137 6.60 -23.25 11.73
N ARG A 138 6.35 -23.81 10.52
CA ARG A 138 7.37 -24.61 9.80
C ARG A 138 8.59 -23.79 9.44
N LEU A 139 8.42 -22.55 8.92
CA LEU A 139 9.53 -21.65 8.60
C LEU A 139 10.36 -21.35 9.85
N THR A 140 9.72 -21.01 10.98
CA THR A 140 10.38 -20.78 12.25
C THR A 140 11.18 -22.01 12.72
N THR A 141 10.58 -23.21 12.64
CA THR A 141 11.23 -24.46 13.04
C THR A 141 12.44 -24.80 12.16
N ARG A 142 12.39 -24.45 10.88
CA ARG A 142 13.49 -24.65 9.92
C ARG A 142 14.55 -23.55 9.97
N GLY A 143 14.33 -22.50 10.76
CA GLY A 143 15.23 -21.37 10.86
C GLY A 143 15.28 -20.49 9.60
N VAL A 144 14.21 -20.46 8.82
CA VAL A 144 14.08 -19.57 7.66
C VAL A 144 13.54 -18.23 8.14
N PRO A 145 14.30 -17.12 8.06
CA PRO A 145 13.85 -15.80 8.46
C PRO A 145 12.67 -15.31 7.60
N TYR A 146 11.69 -14.64 8.21
CA TYR A 146 10.59 -14.04 7.49
C TYR A 146 9.96 -12.85 8.21
N VAL A 147 9.33 -11.96 7.46
CA VAL A 147 8.59 -10.78 7.93
C VAL A 147 7.24 -10.71 7.27
N LEU A 148 6.25 -10.20 8.01
CA LEU A 148 4.85 -10.17 7.63
C LEU A 148 4.35 -8.73 7.54
N ILE A 149 3.74 -8.34 6.40
CA ILE A 149 3.24 -6.99 6.15
C ILE A 149 1.72 -7.04 5.93
N ASN A 150 0.99 -6.07 6.48
CA ASN A 150 -0.48 -5.92 6.38
C ASN A 150 -1.28 -7.04 7.05
N GLY A 151 -1.13 -7.17 8.35
CA GLY A 151 -1.94 -8.07 9.16
C GLY A 151 -1.16 -8.60 10.34
N TYR A 152 -1.84 -8.83 11.43
CA TYR A 152 -1.25 -9.36 12.67
C TYR A 152 -1.98 -10.62 13.10
N ASN A 153 -1.23 -11.63 13.44
CA ASN A 153 -1.72 -12.88 14.03
C ASN A 153 -0.85 -13.22 15.25
N ALA A 154 -1.49 -13.28 16.43
CA ALA A 154 -0.80 -13.54 17.70
C ALA A 154 -0.18 -14.95 17.79
N ASP A 155 -0.67 -15.90 16.99
CA ASP A 155 -0.18 -17.28 16.96
C ASP A 155 1.09 -17.44 16.10
N ILE A 156 1.51 -16.37 15.40
CA ILE A 156 2.72 -16.39 14.58
C ILE A 156 3.82 -15.60 15.27
N HIS A 157 4.93 -16.25 15.55
CA HIS A 157 6.05 -15.66 16.26
C HIS A 157 7.04 -15.00 15.28
N ALA A 158 6.70 -13.81 14.77
CA ALA A 158 7.45 -13.05 13.77
C ALA A 158 7.39 -11.54 14.00
N SER A 159 8.16 -10.77 13.22
CA SER A 159 7.99 -9.33 13.10
C SER A 159 6.86 -9.02 12.12
N PHE A 160 5.95 -8.12 12.52
CA PHE A 160 4.85 -7.64 11.70
C PHE A 160 4.98 -6.15 11.45
N VAL A 161 4.55 -5.72 10.27
CA VAL A 161 4.51 -4.29 9.87
C VAL A 161 3.14 -4.01 9.29
N SER A 162 2.39 -3.09 9.89
CA SER A 162 1.02 -2.77 9.45
C SER A 162 0.77 -1.26 9.46
N PRO A 163 -0.12 -0.74 8.60
CA PRO A 163 -0.67 0.60 8.81
C PRO A 163 -1.67 0.55 9.97
N ASP A 164 -1.92 1.70 10.59
CA ASP A 164 -3.03 1.83 11.55
C ASP A 164 -4.37 1.93 10.81
N ASP A 165 -4.93 0.77 10.49
CA ASP A 165 -6.19 0.65 9.76
C ASP A 165 -7.38 1.28 10.50
N ARG A 166 -7.36 1.25 11.86
CA ARG A 166 -8.41 1.88 12.67
C ARG A 166 -8.33 3.39 12.57
N ALA A 167 -7.12 3.94 12.72
CA ALA A 167 -6.90 5.38 12.59
C ALA A 167 -7.21 5.86 11.16
N ALA A 168 -6.89 5.06 10.12
CA ALA A 168 -7.20 5.36 8.74
C ALA A 168 -8.71 5.53 8.50
N ALA A 169 -9.51 4.58 8.97
CA ALA A 169 -10.96 4.64 8.85
C ALA A 169 -11.56 5.81 9.64
N ARG A 170 -11.10 6.02 10.88
CA ARG A 170 -11.49 7.17 11.71
C ARG A 170 -11.19 8.49 11.00
N MET A 171 -10.00 8.64 10.41
CA MET A 171 -9.56 9.84 9.69
C MET A 171 -10.50 10.15 8.51
N ALA A 172 -10.86 9.15 7.73
CA ALA A 172 -11.77 9.29 6.60
C ALA A 172 -13.19 9.68 7.05
N VAL A 173 -13.73 9.06 8.10
CA VAL A 173 -15.05 9.39 8.67
C VAL A 173 -15.04 10.81 9.23
N THR A 174 -14.02 11.19 10.00
CA THR A 174 -13.89 12.55 10.58
C THR A 174 -13.81 13.61 9.49
N HIS A 175 -13.12 13.35 8.37
CA HIS A 175 -13.07 14.25 7.23
C HIS A 175 -14.46 14.46 6.61
N LEU A 176 -15.20 13.38 6.35
CA LEU A 176 -16.56 13.48 5.81
C LEU A 176 -17.53 14.15 6.79
N ALA A 177 -17.41 13.88 8.08
CA ALA A 177 -18.19 14.55 9.11
C ALA A 177 -17.94 16.06 9.16
N ALA A 178 -16.67 16.49 9.00
CA ALA A 178 -16.31 17.91 8.92
C ALA A 178 -16.89 18.62 7.68
N LEU A 179 -17.23 17.87 6.61
CA LEU A 179 -17.94 18.35 5.42
C LEU A 179 -19.48 18.31 5.58
N GLY A 180 -19.98 17.90 6.74
CA GLY A 180 -21.40 17.86 7.09
C GLY A 180 -22.10 16.53 6.77
N HIS A 181 -21.39 15.51 6.31
CA HIS A 181 -21.97 14.19 6.11
C HIS A 181 -22.23 13.51 7.46
N THR A 182 -23.46 13.07 7.67
CA THR A 182 -23.87 12.30 8.87
C THR A 182 -24.22 10.85 8.53
N ARG A 183 -24.56 10.58 7.26
CA ARG A 183 -24.85 9.25 6.76
C ARG A 183 -23.73 8.79 5.86
N ILE A 184 -22.75 8.12 6.49
CA ILE A 184 -21.50 7.68 5.87
C ILE A 184 -21.52 6.16 5.83
N GLY A 185 -21.11 5.56 4.71
CA GLY A 185 -20.96 4.12 4.54
C GLY A 185 -19.50 3.69 4.40
N LEU A 186 -19.24 2.41 4.65
CA LEU A 186 -17.94 1.78 4.44
C LEU A 186 -18.07 0.63 3.44
N ALA A 187 -17.33 0.69 2.33
CA ALA A 187 -17.09 -0.43 1.42
C ALA A 187 -15.71 -1.02 1.71
N VAL A 188 -15.64 -2.26 2.17
CA VAL A 188 -14.39 -2.89 2.65
C VAL A 188 -14.30 -4.34 2.19
N GLY A 189 -13.10 -4.90 2.17
CA GLY A 189 -12.85 -6.29 1.80
C GLY A 189 -13.48 -7.30 2.76
N PRO A 190 -13.32 -8.61 2.47
CA PRO A 190 -13.92 -9.67 3.28
C PRO A 190 -13.53 -9.57 4.77
N SER A 191 -14.48 -9.80 5.66
CA SER A 191 -14.32 -9.65 7.11
C SER A 191 -13.28 -10.58 7.74
N ARG A 192 -12.93 -11.68 7.08
CA ARG A 192 -11.88 -12.59 7.52
C ARG A 192 -10.48 -11.99 7.47
N TYR A 193 -10.25 -10.93 6.68
CA TYR A 193 -8.96 -10.28 6.63
C TYR A 193 -8.78 -9.25 7.75
N VAL A 194 -7.68 -9.33 8.46
CA VAL A 194 -7.33 -8.42 9.58
C VAL A 194 -7.42 -6.94 9.19
N PRO A 195 -6.88 -6.48 8.04
CA PRO A 195 -7.02 -5.08 7.64
C PRO A 195 -8.48 -4.65 7.42
N SER A 196 -9.32 -5.52 6.85
CA SER A 196 -10.76 -5.24 6.66
C SER A 196 -11.49 -5.09 7.98
N ARG A 197 -11.24 -6.02 8.91
CA ARG A 197 -11.84 -5.99 10.24
C ARG A 197 -11.44 -4.74 11.02
N ARG A 198 -10.14 -4.39 11.02
CA ARG A 198 -9.64 -3.19 11.71
C ARG A 198 -10.22 -1.89 11.13
N LYS A 199 -10.37 -1.81 9.80
CA LYS A 199 -11.03 -0.67 9.15
C LYS A 199 -12.50 -0.57 9.56
N ALA A 200 -13.22 -1.70 9.59
CA ALA A 200 -14.62 -1.73 10.05
C ALA A 200 -14.74 -1.32 11.53
N GLU A 201 -13.89 -1.84 12.40
CA GLU A 201 -13.84 -1.46 13.81
C GLU A 201 -13.58 0.05 13.99
N GLY A 202 -12.59 0.61 13.28
CA GLY A 202 -12.27 2.04 13.32
C GLY A 202 -13.39 2.92 12.76
N PHE A 203 -14.08 2.46 11.71
CA PHE A 203 -15.23 3.12 11.12
C PHE A 203 -16.41 3.16 12.11
N ILE A 204 -16.81 2.01 12.66
CA ILE A 204 -17.92 1.88 13.60
C ILE A 204 -17.67 2.78 14.82
N ALA A 205 -16.48 2.67 15.43
CA ALA A 205 -16.11 3.49 16.58
C ALA A 205 -16.17 5.01 16.28
N ALA A 206 -15.74 5.43 15.08
CA ALA A 206 -15.80 6.83 14.69
C ALA A 206 -17.25 7.31 14.45
N MET A 207 -18.09 6.47 13.84
CA MET A 207 -19.51 6.77 13.64
C MET A 207 -20.25 6.90 14.99
N GLU A 208 -19.99 5.99 15.93
CA GLU A 208 -20.57 6.03 17.27
C GLU A 208 -20.15 7.26 18.05
N GLU A 209 -18.85 7.60 18.02
CA GLU A 209 -18.31 8.78 18.71
C GLU A 209 -18.87 10.09 18.16
N LEU A 210 -18.99 10.22 16.85
CA LEU A 210 -19.37 11.48 16.21
C LEU A 210 -20.89 11.68 16.12
N PHE A 211 -21.66 10.62 15.98
CA PHE A 211 -23.09 10.72 15.67
C PHE A 211 -24.00 10.02 16.68
N GLY A 212 -23.48 9.11 17.52
CA GLY A 212 -24.26 8.36 18.51
C GLY A 212 -25.44 7.57 17.90
N PRO A 213 -25.27 6.82 16.79
CA PRO A 213 -26.35 6.08 16.17
C PRO A 213 -26.91 5.02 17.13
N ALA A 214 -28.12 4.51 16.80
CA ALA A 214 -28.68 3.38 17.54
C ALA A 214 -27.74 2.16 17.44
N PRO A 215 -27.69 1.30 18.48
CA PRO A 215 -26.85 0.09 18.44
C PRO A 215 -27.05 -0.74 17.17
N GLY A 216 -25.96 -1.12 16.50
CA GLY A 216 -25.96 -1.89 15.26
C GLY A 216 -26.29 -1.07 14.00
N GLU A 217 -26.51 0.25 14.10
CA GLU A 217 -26.78 1.07 12.92
C GLU A 217 -25.52 1.34 12.11
N ALA A 218 -24.38 1.59 12.74
CA ALA A 218 -23.10 1.80 12.08
C ALA A 218 -22.65 0.52 11.35
N GLU A 219 -22.84 -0.65 11.94
CA GLU A 219 -22.52 -1.95 11.33
C GLU A 219 -23.31 -2.23 10.05
N ARG A 220 -24.58 -1.78 9.97
CA ARG A 220 -25.41 -1.93 8.76
C ARG A 220 -24.88 -1.11 7.57
N LEU A 221 -24.10 -0.08 7.85
CA LEU A 221 -23.46 0.76 6.83
C LEU A 221 -22.08 0.24 6.41
N VAL A 222 -21.67 -0.93 6.91
CA VAL A 222 -20.46 -1.65 6.47
C VAL A 222 -20.85 -2.70 5.42
N GLN A 223 -20.26 -2.58 4.23
CA GLN A 223 -20.46 -3.52 3.13
C GLN A 223 -19.16 -4.28 2.86
N HIS A 224 -19.14 -5.56 3.22
CA HIS A 224 -18.03 -6.46 2.94
C HIS A 224 -18.15 -7.03 1.51
N THR A 225 -17.09 -6.88 0.72
CA THR A 225 -17.04 -7.30 -0.69
C THR A 225 -15.59 -7.61 -1.11
N LEU A 226 -15.31 -7.68 -2.42
CA LEU A 226 -13.96 -7.90 -2.94
C LEU A 226 -13.15 -6.59 -2.97
N PHE A 227 -11.84 -6.69 -2.81
CA PHE A 227 -10.91 -5.57 -3.01
C PHE A 227 -10.69 -5.25 -4.50
N SER A 228 -11.77 -4.95 -5.21
CA SER A 228 -11.77 -4.68 -6.65
C SER A 228 -12.71 -3.52 -7.01
N VAL A 229 -12.62 -3.06 -8.26
CA VAL A 229 -13.55 -2.06 -8.81
C VAL A 229 -14.98 -2.62 -8.80
N GLU A 230 -15.17 -3.89 -9.15
CA GLU A 230 -16.48 -4.56 -9.16
C GLU A 230 -17.04 -4.70 -7.75
N GLY A 231 -16.19 -5.02 -6.77
CA GLY A 231 -16.58 -5.07 -5.37
C GLY A 231 -17.06 -3.71 -4.85
N GLY A 232 -16.31 -2.64 -5.12
CA GLY A 232 -16.71 -1.27 -4.78
C GLY A 232 -18.02 -0.86 -5.44
N HIS A 233 -18.18 -1.20 -6.73
CA HIS A 233 -19.42 -0.96 -7.47
C HIS A 233 -20.62 -1.70 -6.85
N ALA A 234 -20.46 -2.94 -6.46
CA ALA A 234 -21.51 -3.74 -5.83
C ALA A 234 -21.90 -3.18 -4.45
N ALA A 235 -20.91 -2.82 -3.61
CA ALA A 235 -21.16 -2.23 -2.30
C ALA A 235 -21.90 -0.89 -2.40
N ALA A 236 -21.59 -0.07 -3.41
CA ALA A 236 -22.20 1.23 -3.62
C ALA A 236 -23.73 1.15 -3.74
N ALA A 237 -24.27 0.09 -4.35
CA ALA A 237 -25.71 -0.06 -4.49
C ALA A 237 -26.43 -0.06 -3.14
N ALA A 238 -26.01 -0.90 -2.21
CA ALA A 238 -26.60 -1.01 -0.87
C ALA A 238 -26.38 0.28 -0.05
N LEU A 239 -25.20 0.91 -0.15
CA LEU A 239 -24.90 2.13 0.59
C LEU A 239 -25.70 3.33 0.09
N LEU A 240 -25.88 3.47 -1.22
CA LEU A 240 -26.71 4.52 -1.80
C LEU A 240 -28.20 4.31 -1.48
N ASP A 241 -28.69 3.07 -1.52
CA ASP A 241 -30.07 2.73 -1.15
C ASP A 241 -30.31 2.98 0.36
N ALA A 242 -29.27 2.85 1.19
CA ALA A 242 -29.30 3.24 2.60
C ALA A 242 -29.22 4.77 2.81
N GLY A 243 -29.14 5.57 1.73
CA GLY A 243 -29.09 7.04 1.81
C GLY A 243 -27.75 7.62 2.22
N CYS A 244 -26.65 6.90 2.07
CA CYS A 244 -25.31 7.42 2.34
C CYS A 244 -24.97 8.56 1.37
N THR A 245 -24.48 9.67 1.91
CA THR A 245 -23.98 10.83 1.15
C THR A 245 -22.45 10.88 1.13
N GLY A 246 -21.78 10.07 1.93
CA GLY A 246 -20.34 9.85 1.96
C GLY A 246 -20.03 8.34 2.01
N VAL A 247 -19.00 7.91 1.29
CA VAL A 247 -18.54 6.52 1.31
C VAL A 247 -17.03 6.48 1.51
N VAL A 248 -16.63 5.73 2.53
CA VAL A 248 -15.22 5.35 2.78
C VAL A 248 -14.98 3.99 2.13
N CYS A 249 -13.85 3.83 1.45
CA CYS A 249 -13.49 2.61 0.75
C CYS A 249 -12.21 2.00 1.30
N GLY A 250 -12.16 0.67 1.36
CA GLY A 250 -11.01 -0.09 1.85
C GLY A 250 -9.81 -0.12 0.88
N SER A 251 -9.98 0.37 -0.36
CA SER A 251 -8.91 0.60 -1.33
C SER A 251 -9.33 1.63 -2.38
N ASP A 252 -8.36 2.18 -3.10
CA ASP A 252 -8.61 3.10 -4.22
C ASP A 252 -9.38 2.42 -5.36
N LEU A 253 -9.12 1.13 -5.63
CA LEU A 253 -9.87 0.37 -6.64
C LEU A 253 -11.35 0.29 -6.27
N MET A 254 -11.67 0.03 -5.01
CA MET A 254 -13.07 0.04 -4.55
C MET A 254 -13.69 1.42 -4.69
N ALA A 255 -12.94 2.50 -4.38
CA ALA A 255 -13.42 3.87 -4.54
C ALA A 255 -13.74 4.22 -5.99
N LEU A 256 -12.92 3.78 -6.95
CA LEU A 256 -13.23 3.91 -8.38
C LEU A 256 -14.52 3.18 -8.74
N GLY A 257 -14.77 2.01 -8.15
CA GLY A 257 -16.01 1.26 -8.30
C GLY A 257 -17.23 2.03 -7.79
N VAL A 258 -17.11 2.66 -6.61
CA VAL A 258 -18.16 3.50 -6.02
C VAL A 258 -18.43 4.73 -6.89
N VAL A 259 -17.39 5.43 -7.37
CA VAL A 259 -17.53 6.57 -8.29
C VAL A 259 -18.24 6.15 -9.58
N ARG A 260 -17.90 4.99 -10.15
CA ARG A 260 -18.55 4.44 -11.34
C ARG A 260 -20.04 4.16 -11.08
N ALA A 261 -20.38 3.54 -9.94
CA ALA A 261 -21.77 3.26 -9.57
C ALA A 261 -22.60 4.55 -9.37
N ALA A 262 -22.02 5.56 -8.72
CA ALA A 262 -22.64 6.87 -8.55
C ALA A 262 -22.99 7.51 -9.90
N ARG A 263 -22.02 7.54 -10.83
CA ARG A 263 -22.23 8.08 -12.20
C ARG A 263 -23.32 7.34 -12.96
N GLN A 264 -23.38 6.02 -12.86
CA GLN A 264 -24.45 5.21 -13.50
C GLN A 264 -25.85 5.53 -12.94
N ARG A 265 -25.92 5.99 -11.69
CA ARG A 265 -27.17 6.47 -11.05
C ARG A 265 -27.42 7.98 -11.29
N GLY A 266 -26.61 8.66 -12.10
CA GLY A 266 -26.71 10.07 -12.37
C GLY A 266 -26.27 10.97 -11.20
N LEU A 267 -25.56 10.42 -10.21
CA LEU A 267 -25.06 11.19 -9.06
C LEU A 267 -23.69 11.79 -9.36
N ALA A 268 -23.54 13.07 -9.07
CA ALA A 268 -22.27 13.78 -9.19
C ALA A 268 -21.35 13.49 -7.98
N VAL A 269 -20.07 13.21 -8.24
CA VAL A 269 -19.02 13.14 -7.23
C VAL A 269 -18.09 14.32 -7.42
N PRO A 270 -17.92 15.19 -6.42
CA PRO A 270 -18.41 15.09 -5.02
C PRO A 270 -19.79 15.70 -4.79
N GLY A 271 -20.46 16.31 -5.78
CA GLY A 271 -21.64 17.17 -5.60
C GLY A 271 -22.82 16.51 -4.88
N GLN A 272 -23.03 15.20 -5.04
CA GLN A 272 -24.11 14.44 -4.41
C GLN A 272 -23.61 13.24 -3.60
N LEU A 273 -22.41 12.78 -3.86
CA LEU A 273 -21.74 11.71 -3.11
C LEU A 273 -20.26 12.05 -2.92
N SER A 274 -19.81 12.07 -1.70
CA SER A 274 -18.37 12.15 -1.37
C SER A 274 -17.78 10.76 -1.26
N VAL A 275 -16.57 10.56 -1.82
CA VAL A 275 -15.88 9.26 -1.81
C VAL A 275 -14.45 9.43 -1.32
N VAL A 276 -14.06 8.59 -0.35
CA VAL A 276 -12.68 8.51 0.18
C VAL A 276 -12.12 7.13 -0.12
N GLY A 277 -10.94 7.07 -0.76
CA GLY A 277 -10.20 5.85 -1.04
C GLY A 277 -9.22 5.47 0.08
N PHE A 278 -8.40 4.47 -0.21
CA PHE A 278 -7.29 4.03 0.62
C PHE A 278 -6.17 3.50 -0.28
N ASP A 279 -4.92 3.78 0.03
CA ASP A 279 -3.64 3.42 -0.57
C ASP A 279 -2.86 4.62 -1.12
N ASP A 280 -3.52 5.60 -1.73
CA ASP A 280 -2.94 6.71 -2.52
C ASP A 280 -2.10 6.18 -3.71
N SER A 281 -2.71 5.34 -4.52
CA SER A 281 -2.14 4.76 -5.73
C SER A 281 -1.73 5.84 -6.73
N GLN A 282 -0.66 5.62 -7.51
CA GLN A 282 -0.03 6.64 -8.35
C GLN A 282 -0.98 7.36 -9.33
N LEU A 283 -1.95 6.65 -9.91
CA LEU A 283 -2.86 7.21 -10.92
C LEU A 283 -4.09 7.89 -10.33
N ILE A 284 -4.32 7.77 -9.03
CA ILE A 284 -5.57 8.23 -8.42
C ILE A 284 -5.70 9.76 -8.37
N ALA A 285 -4.56 10.44 -8.38
CA ALA A 285 -4.51 11.90 -8.48
C ALA A 285 -4.97 12.44 -9.85
N PHE A 286 -4.94 11.58 -10.87
CA PHE A 286 -5.33 11.89 -12.26
C PHE A 286 -6.71 11.31 -12.63
N ALA A 287 -7.39 10.65 -11.69
CA ALA A 287 -8.77 10.21 -11.87
C ALA A 287 -9.71 11.44 -11.99
N ASP A 288 -10.92 11.21 -12.48
CA ASP A 288 -11.94 12.25 -12.55
C ASP A 288 -13.17 11.82 -11.73
N PRO A 289 -13.45 12.52 -10.59
CA PRO A 289 -12.59 13.53 -9.96
C PRO A 289 -11.31 12.93 -9.37
N PRO A 290 -10.25 13.74 -9.13
CA PRO A 290 -9.08 13.30 -8.39
C PRO A 290 -9.48 12.79 -7.02
N LEU A 291 -9.05 11.57 -6.65
CA LEU A 291 -9.59 10.87 -5.48
C LEU A 291 -8.94 11.34 -4.18
N THR A 292 -9.75 11.80 -3.23
CA THR A 292 -9.39 11.92 -1.81
C THR A 292 -9.17 10.51 -1.26
N THR A 293 -8.06 10.28 -0.59
CA THR A 293 -7.68 8.93 -0.15
C THR A 293 -6.82 8.97 1.11
N VAL A 294 -6.74 7.85 1.81
CA VAL A 294 -5.83 7.68 2.96
C VAL A 294 -4.56 6.98 2.46
N ARG A 295 -3.43 7.68 2.56
CA ARG A 295 -2.12 7.18 2.14
C ARG A 295 -1.52 6.26 3.19
N GLN A 296 -1.09 5.07 2.76
CA GLN A 296 -0.21 4.23 3.55
C GLN A 296 1.24 4.74 3.46
N PRO A 297 2.01 4.73 4.54
CA PRO A 297 3.43 5.10 4.50
C PRO A 297 4.31 3.96 3.96
N VAL A 298 4.07 3.55 2.71
CA VAL A 298 4.65 2.37 2.04
C VAL A 298 6.18 2.34 2.14
N GLN A 299 6.84 3.50 1.93
CA GLN A 299 8.29 3.61 2.01
C GLN A 299 8.81 3.25 3.41
N ALA A 300 8.19 3.79 4.46
CA ALA A 300 8.61 3.53 5.84
C ALA A 300 8.33 2.07 6.24
N MET A 301 7.15 1.56 5.88
CA MET A 301 6.75 0.17 6.16
C MET A 301 7.68 -0.84 5.46
N ALA A 302 7.91 -0.67 4.16
CA ALA A 302 8.78 -1.56 3.39
C ALA A 302 10.23 -1.54 3.92
N THR A 303 10.75 -0.35 4.24
CA THR A 303 12.10 -0.20 4.82
C THR A 303 12.20 -0.88 6.18
N ALA A 304 11.22 -0.71 7.05
CA ALA A 304 11.19 -1.35 8.37
C ALA A 304 11.10 -2.88 8.25
N ALA A 305 10.25 -3.39 7.35
CA ALA A 305 10.12 -4.82 7.11
C ALA A 305 11.42 -5.45 6.59
N VAL A 306 12.06 -4.82 5.60
CA VAL A 306 13.36 -5.30 5.09
C VAL A 306 14.43 -5.21 6.17
N GLY A 307 14.46 -4.13 6.96
CA GLY A 307 15.39 -3.99 8.08
C GLY A 307 15.24 -5.13 9.09
N ALA A 308 14.02 -5.43 9.53
CA ALA A 308 13.75 -6.54 10.45
C ALA A 308 14.17 -7.89 9.86
N LEU A 309 13.89 -8.15 8.58
CA LEU A 309 14.31 -9.37 7.92
C LEU A 309 15.84 -9.50 7.85
N ILE A 310 16.56 -8.43 7.51
CA ILE A 310 18.03 -8.43 7.43
C ILE A 310 18.66 -8.69 8.79
N GLU A 311 18.16 -8.08 9.86
CA GLU A 311 18.63 -8.36 11.23
C GLU A 311 18.44 -9.84 11.59
N GLU A 312 17.28 -10.43 11.25
CA GLU A 312 17.02 -11.84 11.50
C GLU A 312 17.93 -12.76 10.67
N ILE A 313 18.18 -12.44 9.39
CA ILE A 313 19.13 -13.15 8.52
C ILE A 313 20.56 -13.13 9.10
N GLN A 314 20.95 -12.03 9.73
CA GLN A 314 22.26 -11.85 10.36
C GLN A 314 22.36 -12.54 11.75
N GLY A 315 21.26 -13.10 12.24
CA GLY A 315 21.20 -13.73 13.57
C GLY A 315 21.11 -12.75 14.73
N ASN A 316 20.78 -11.47 14.44
CA ASN A 316 20.58 -10.47 15.46
C ASN A 316 19.19 -10.65 16.13
N PRO A 317 19.03 -10.27 17.41
CA PRO A 317 17.73 -10.29 18.06
C PRO A 317 16.76 -9.31 17.37
N VAL A 318 15.59 -9.80 16.97
CA VAL A 318 14.51 -8.97 16.41
C VAL A 318 13.32 -8.92 17.36
N GLN A 319 12.62 -7.78 17.36
CA GLN A 319 11.37 -7.66 18.10
C GLN A 319 10.26 -8.37 17.33
N ARG A 320 9.75 -9.45 17.90
CA ARG A 320 8.63 -10.23 17.33
C ARG A 320 7.30 -9.63 17.80
N THR A 321 7.00 -8.47 17.27
CA THR A 321 5.81 -7.66 17.57
C THR A 321 5.27 -6.99 16.31
N GLU A 322 4.15 -6.33 16.42
CA GLU A 322 3.60 -5.52 15.34
C GLU A 322 4.11 -4.08 15.43
N PHE A 323 4.77 -3.61 14.38
CA PHE A 323 5.12 -2.21 14.16
C PHE A 323 3.98 -1.55 13.38
N VAL A 324 3.28 -0.63 14.04
CA VAL A 324 2.11 0.06 13.45
C VAL A 324 2.51 1.44 12.98
N PHE A 325 2.22 1.74 11.71
CA PHE A 325 2.57 2.99 11.03
C PHE A 325 1.33 3.87 10.83
N GLN A 326 1.47 5.17 11.12
CA GLN A 326 0.36 6.11 10.99
C GLN A 326 0.13 6.48 9.52
N PRO A 327 -1.12 6.38 9.01
CA PRO A 327 -1.48 6.82 7.68
C PRO A 327 -1.69 8.34 7.63
N GLU A 328 -1.86 8.87 6.41
CA GLU A 328 -2.11 10.29 6.13
C GLU A 328 -3.33 10.47 5.21
N LEU A 329 -4.21 11.42 5.52
CA LEU A 329 -5.30 11.78 4.62
C LEU A 329 -4.81 12.75 3.54
N VAL A 330 -5.02 12.38 2.29
CA VAL A 330 -4.71 13.20 1.11
C VAL A 330 -6.01 13.70 0.49
N VAL A 331 -6.36 14.95 0.76
CA VAL A 331 -7.61 15.56 0.26
C VAL A 331 -7.43 16.02 -1.19
N ARG A 332 -8.38 15.62 -2.05
CA ARG A 332 -8.45 16.00 -3.47
C ARG A 332 -9.90 16.39 -3.86
N GLY A 333 -10.34 16.01 -5.05
CA GLY A 333 -11.60 16.48 -5.65
C GLY A 333 -12.81 15.56 -5.45
N SER A 334 -12.68 14.37 -4.82
CA SER A 334 -13.79 13.43 -4.69
C SER A 334 -14.62 13.61 -3.42
N THR A 335 -14.30 14.60 -2.59
CA THR A 335 -15.05 14.95 -1.39
C THR A 335 -15.43 16.42 -1.41
N GLY A 336 -16.63 16.76 -0.94
CA GLY A 336 -17.19 18.10 -0.88
C GLY A 336 -18.25 18.23 0.21
N PRO A 337 -18.83 19.42 0.42
CA PRO A 337 -19.91 19.61 1.40
C PRO A 337 -21.11 18.72 1.11
N VAL A 338 -21.80 18.29 2.17
CA VAL A 338 -23.05 17.51 2.03
C VAL A 338 -24.07 18.26 1.17
N PRO A 339 -24.83 17.57 0.29
CA PRO A 339 -25.85 18.21 -0.54
C PRO A 339 -26.87 18.99 0.30
N GLY A 340 -27.09 20.27 -0.04
CA GLY A 340 -28.03 21.14 0.69
C GLY A 340 -27.53 21.70 2.04
N GLY A 341 -26.28 21.40 2.41
CA GLY A 341 -25.65 21.96 3.61
C GLY A 341 -25.21 23.42 3.40
N PRO A 342 -25.02 24.20 4.50
CA PRO A 342 -24.55 25.58 4.40
C PRO A 342 -23.13 25.62 3.81
N VAL A 343 -22.97 26.35 2.72
CA VAL A 343 -21.64 26.62 2.13
C VAL A 343 -20.85 27.47 3.12
N ARG A 344 -19.87 26.90 3.81
CA ARG A 344 -18.89 27.68 4.57
C ARG A 344 -18.08 28.52 3.59
N PRO A 345 -18.07 29.88 3.69
CA PRO A 345 -17.24 30.69 2.80
C PRO A 345 -15.78 30.31 3.01
N ALA A 346 -15.07 30.07 1.90
CA ALA A 346 -13.64 29.85 1.90
C ALA A 346 -12.96 30.98 2.66
N GLY A 347 -12.25 30.65 3.74
CA GLY A 347 -11.52 31.62 4.55
C GLY A 347 -10.60 32.44 3.65
N ARG A 348 -10.80 33.78 3.60
CA ARG A 348 -9.92 34.68 2.91
C ARG A 348 -8.51 34.54 3.50
N VAL A 349 -7.61 33.98 2.73
CA VAL A 349 -6.16 34.03 3.02
C VAL A 349 -5.80 35.53 3.00
N ARG A 350 -5.51 36.11 4.16
CA ARG A 350 -4.92 37.46 4.23
C ARG A 350 -3.52 37.39 3.59
N PRO A 351 -3.20 38.27 2.64
CA PRO A 351 -1.84 38.36 2.17
C PRO A 351 -0.94 38.82 3.33
N PRO A 352 0.32 38.36 3.39
CA PRO A 352 1.28 38.85 4.38
C PRO A 352 1.56 40.34 4.14
N ALA A 353 1.66 41.08 5.26
CA ALA A 353 1.99 42.51 5.28
C ALA A 353 3.45 42.75 4.91
#